data_535e39168387a52fb142cb8ba593b467
#
_entry.id   535e39168387a52fb142cb8ba593b467
#
_cell.length_a   1.000
_cell.length_b   1.000
_cell.length_c   1.000
_cell.angle_alpha   90.00
_cell.angle_beta   90.00
_cell.angle_gamma   90.00
#
_symmetry.space_group_name_H-M   'P 1'
#
loop_
_entity.id
_entity.type
_entity.pdbx_description
1 polymer ?
#
loop_
_entity_poly.entity_id
_entity_poly.type
_entity_poly.pdbx_seq_one_letter_code
_entity_poly.pdbx_strand_id
1 'polypeptide(L)'
;LGRVLKEHGATGFTGYGRLHDEGTILAILSQDGQLKPELTEGEEADIILSTTPFYGESGGQLGDTGWLKNEAGILQVLNTKKHEGLHIHRVRAVSGTLAEGDKVKAEVDGVRRKDTVLHHSSAHVFHAAVRQIFGKEVVQAGSQVGPAAMRFDFTLSKQPTRQELAKVEALMNEWVRTVS
;
A
#
# COMPACT_ATOMS: atom_id res chain seq x y z
N LEU A 1 -5.21 7.61 -17.77
CA LEU A 1 -4.02 6.85 -17.34
C LEU A 1 -3.16 6.47 -18.53
N GLY A 2 -3.71 5.85 -19.59
CA GLY A 2 -2.94 5.43 -20.77
C GLY A 2 -2.14 6.54 -21.46
N ARG A 3 -2.64 7.78 -21.47
CA ARG A 3 -1.90 8.94 -21.98
C ARG A 3 -0.67 9.23 -21.13
N VAL A 4 -0.80 9.27 -19.80
CA VAL A 4 0.30 9.52 -18.87
C VAL A 4 1.38 8.44 -19.00
N LEU A 5 0.98 7.17 -19.07
CA LEU A 5 1.90 6.06 -19.26
C LEU A 5 2.66 6.14 -20.59
N LYS A 6 1.99 6.57 -21.65
CA LYS A 6 2.61 6.72 -22.99
C LYS A 6 3.60 7.88 -23.05
N GLU A 7 3.30 8.99 -22.37
CA GLU A 7 4.11 10.22 -22.38
C GLU A 7 5.29 10.15 -21.42
N HIS A 8 5.10 9.54 -20.25
CA HIS A 8 6.07 9.59 -19.13
C HIS A 8 6.62 8.22 -18.73
N GLY A 9 6.05 7.12 -19.22
CA GLY A 9 6.41 5.77 -18.80
C GLY A 9 5.85 5.40 -17.42
N ALA A 10 6.38 4.32 -16.84
CA ALA A 10 5.99 3.85 -15.52
C ALA A 10 6.56 4.74 -14.40
N THR A 11 5.83 4.83 -13.27
CA THR A 11 6.32 5.52 -12.09
C THR A 11 7.58 4.86 -11.52
N GLY A 12 8.62 5.64 -11.26
CA GLY A 12 9.82 5.16 -10.57
C GLY A 12 9.50 4.88 -9.09
N PHE A 13 9.57 3.61 -8.65
CA PHE A 13 9.35 3.25 -7.26
C PHE A 13 10.65 3.15 -6.47
N THR A 14 10.78 3.97 -5.41
CA THR A 14 11.99 4.07 -4.57
C THR A 14 11.78 3.55 -3.15
N GLY A 15 10.56 3.11 -2.83
CA GLY A 15 10.10 2.80 -1.48
C GLY A 15 10.65 1.53 -0.83
N TYR A 16 11.49 0.73 -1.50
CA TYR A 16 12.11 -0.44 -0.87
C TYR A 16 13.06 -0.10 0.28
N GLY A 17 13.70 1.04 0.23
CA GLY A 17 14.66 1.47 1.26
C GLY A 17 14.46 2.91 1.74
N ARG A 18 13.42 3.60 1.27
CA ARG A 18 13.21 5.02 1.55
C ARG A 18 11.76 5.29 1.98
N LEU A 19 11.61 6.16 2.97
CA LEU A 19 10.32 6.71 3.39
C LEU A 19 10.10 8.12 2.84
N HIS A 20 11.12 8.72 2.24
CA HIS A 20 11.12 10.07 1.69
C HIS A 20 11.77 10.08 0.31
N ASP A 21 11.19 10.85 -0.61
CA ASP A 21 11.78 11.14 -1.93
C ASP A 21 11.20 12.43 -2.50
N GLU A 22 11.71 12.86 -3.63
CA GLU A 22 11.16 13.97 -4.41
C GLU A 22 10.60 13.44 -5.73
N GLY A 23 9.43 13.93 -6.13
CA GLY A 23 8.79 13.59 -7.38
C GLY A 23 8.16 14.81 -8.04
N THR A 24 7.93 14.73 -9.34
CA THR A 24 7.17 15.72 -10.10
C THR A 24 5.75 15.23 -10.31
N ILE A 25 4.76 16.09 -10.13
CA ILE A 25 3.36 15.79 -10.43
C ILE A 25 3.23 15.71 -11.95
N LEU A 26 2.99 14.52 -12.48
CA LEU A 26 2.81 14.26 -13.92
C LEU A 26 1.36 14.44 -14.37
N ALA A 27 0.41 14.18 -13.47
CA ALA A 27 -1.01 14.34 -13.74
C ALA A 27 -1.80 14.46 -12.43
N ILE A 28 -2.88 15.23 -12.50
CA ILE A 28 -3.93 15.34 -11.49
C ILE A 28 -5.23 14.88 -12.14
N LEU A 29 -5.90 13.89 -11.56
CA LEU A 29 -7.13 13.32 -12.07
C LEU A 29 -8.26 13.54 -11.06
N SER A 30 -9.35 14.12 -11.51
CA SER A 30 -10.58 14.22 -10.71
C SER A 30 -11.17 12.82 -10.42
N GLN A 31 -12.15 12.74 -9.54
CA GLN A 31 -12.77 11.46 -9.16
C GLN A 31 -13.44 10.73 -10.33
N ASP A 32 -13.88 11.46 -11.34
CA ASP A 32 -14.43 10.93 -12.61
C ASP A 32 -13.34 10.63 -13.68
N GLY A 33 -12.05 10.75 -13.30
CA GLY A 33 -10.91 10.38 -14.13
C GLY A 33 -10.51 11.42 -15.17
N GLN A 34 -11.02 12.65 -15.11
CA GLN A 34 -10.64 13.73 -15.99
C GLN A 34 -9.40 14.46 -15.50
N LEU A 35 -8.55 14.91 -16.45
CA LEU A 35 -7.37 15.70 -16.12
C LEU A 35 -7.77 17.08 -15.57
N LYS A 36 -7.11 17.46 -14.50
CA LYS A 36 -7.18 18.81 -13.90
C LYS A 36 -5.82 19.46 -13.96
N PRO A 37 -5.72 20.78 -14.21
CA PRO A 37 -4.43 21.48 -14.21
C PRO A 37 -3.86 21.67 -12.80
N GLU A 38 -4.73 21.77 -11.79
CA GLU A 38 -4.37 22.04 -10.41
C GLU A 38 -5.36 21.42 -9.40
N LEU A 39 -4.93 21.34 -8.15
CA LEU A 39 -5.73 20.88 -7.01
C LEU A 39 -5.62 21.91 -5.89
N THR A 40 -6.78 22.41 -5.41
CA THR A 40 -6.86 23.44 -4.37
C THR A 40 -7.36 22.87 -3.05
N GLU A 41 -7.12 23.62 -1.95
CA GLU A 41 -7.53 23.25 -0.59
C GLU A 41 -8.97 22.74 -0.51
N GLY A 42 -9.17 21.62 0.19
CA GLY A 42 -10.47 20.95 0.37
C GLY A 42 -10.83 19.95 -0.74
N GLU A 43 -10.16 19.98 -1.88
CA GLU A 43 -10.43 19.07 -3.00
C GLU A 43 -9.73 17.71 -2.80
N GLU A 44 -10.31 16.67 -3.41
CA GLU A 44 -9.71 15.34 -3.54
C GLU A 44 -9.46 15.00 -5.01
N ALA A 45 -8.34 14.34 -5.27
CA ALA A 45 -7.95 13.89 -6.60
C ALA A 45 -7.04 12.65 -6.54
N ASP A 46 -6.78 12.08 -7.68
CA ASP A 46 -5.74 11.08 -7.89
C ASP A 46 -4.52 11.77 -8.53
N ILE A 47 -3.35 11.60 -7.93
CA ILE A 47 -2.09 12.18 -8.42
C ILE A 47 -1.14 11.08 -8.88
N ILE A 48 -0.50 11.31 -10.02
CA ILE A 48 0.58 10.49 -10.55
C ILE A 48 1.88 11.28 -10.44
N LEU A 49 2.89 10.67 -9.82
CA LEU A 49 4.24 11.23 -9.68
C LEU A 49 5.21 10.54 -10.65
N SER A 50 6.27 11.24 -11.03
CA SER A 50 7.39 10.68 -11.81
C SER A 50 8.12 9.59 -11.02
N THR A 51 8.37 9.83 -9.73
CA THR A 51 8.97 8.91 -8.76
C THR A 51 8.20 8.96 -7.46
N THR A 52 8.18 7.85 -6.71
CA THR A 52 7.44 7.77 -5.45
C THR A 52 8.05 6.77 -4.48
N PRO A 53 8.12 7.08 -3.17
CA PRO A 53 8.43 6.13 -2.12
C PRO A 53 7.18 5.37 -1.63
N PHE A 54 5.97 5.74 -2.09
CA PHE A 54 4.71 5.13 -1.64
C PHE A 54 4.50 3.77 -2.28
N TYR A 55 4.34 2.72 -1.46
CA TYR A 55 3.94 1.40 -1.94
C TYR A 55 2.50 1.45 -2.46
N GLY A 56 2.32 1.02 -3.70
CA GLY A 56 0.99 0.87 -4.29
C GLY A 56 0.34 -0.45 -3.89
N GLU A 57 -0.92 -0.39 -3.46
CA GLU A 57 -1.72 -1.55 -3.08
C GLU A 57 -1.59 -2.68 -4.11
N SER A 58 -1.12 -3.83 -3.67
CA SER A 58 -0.86 -5.01 -4.50
C SER A 58 -0.77 -6.25 -3.62
N GLY A 59 -1.14 -7.42 -4.17
CA GLY A 59 -0.97 -8.70 -3.49
C GLY A 59 -1.68 -8.82 -2.13
N GLY A 60 -2.76 -8.06 -1.91
CA GLY A 60 -3.50 -8.03 -0.65
C GLY A 60 -2.93 -7.09 0.42
N GLN A 61 -1.74 -6.49 0.19
CA GLN A 61 -1.21 -5.45 1.07
C GLN A 61 -1.80 -4.10 0.70
N LEU A 62 -2.31 -3.36 1.70
CA LEU A 62 -2.83 -2.00 1.53
C LEU A 62 -1.72 -1.04 1.12
N GLY A 63 -2.08 -0.04 0.32
CA GLY A 63 -1.19 1.02 -0.11
C GLY A 63 -0.78 1.94 1.04
N ASP A 64 0.35 2.61 0.86
CA ASP A 64 0.85 3.58 1.82
C ASP A 64 0.03 4.85 1.86
N THR A 65 0.13 5.53 3.00
CA THR A 65 -0.36 6.88 3.25
C THR A 65 0.78 7.80 3.67
N GLY A 66 0.52 9.10 3.70
CA GLY A 66 1.51 10.09 4.09
C GLY A 66 1.20 11.46 3.50
N TRP A 67 2.23 12.15 3.00
CA TRP A 67 2.14 13.55 2.60
C TRP A 67 2.93 13.84 1.33
N LEU A 68 2.40 14.75 0.51
CA LEU A 68 3.11 15.42 -0.58
C LEU A 68 3.14 16.90 -0.26
N LYS A 69 4.33 17.52 -0.26
CA LYS A 69 4.50 18.89 0.20
C LYS A 69 5.45 19.67 -0.70
N ASN A 70 5.16 20.94 -0.90
CA ASN A 70 6.09 21.95 -1.39
C ASN A 70 5.75 23.32 -0.78
N GLU A 71 6.37 24.39 -1.26
CA GLU A 71 6.11 25.75 -0.77
C GLU A 71 4.69 26.26 -1.08
N ALA A 72 4.05 25.72 -2.13
CA ALA A 72 2.72 26.14 -2.57
C ALA A 72 1.57 25.43 -1.84
N GLY A 73 1.82 24.25 -1.23
CA GLY A 73 0.74 23.54 -0.53
C GLY A 73 1.13 22.19 0.03
N ILE A 74 0.13 21.58 0.68
CA ILE A 74 0.23 20.27 1.36
C ILE A 74 -0.94 19.39 0.93
N LEU A 75 -0.61 18.20 0.46
CA LEU A 75 -1.58 17.15 0.16
C LEU A 75 -1.39 15.98 1.13
N GLN A 76 -2.49 15.49 1.68
CA GLN A 76 -2.53 14.24 2.44
C GLN A 76 -2.75 13.08 1.47
N VAL A 77 -1.85 12.10 1.46
CA VAL A 77 -2.04 10.83 0.71
C VAL A 77 -2.88 9.90 1.56
N LEU A 78 -4.09 9.61 1.09
CA LEU A 78 -5.08 8.77 1.77
C LEU A 78 -4.90 7.29 1.45
N ASN A 79 -4.44 6.98 0.25
CA ASN A 79 -4.10 5.63 -0.23
C ASN A 79 -3.24 5.72 -1.49
N THR A 80 -2.51 4.66 -1.78
CA THR A 80 -1.74 4.51 -3.02
C THR A 80 -2.12 3.20 -3.68
N LYS A 81 -2.46 3.23 -4.98
CA LYS A 81 -2.75 2.04 -5.79
C LYS A 81 -1.73 1.89 -6.90
N LYS A 82 -1.52 0.65 -7.34
CA LYS A 82 -0.70 0.37 -8.51
C LYS A 82 -1.59 -0.13 -9.66
N HIS A 83 -1.47 0.52 -10.81
CA HIS A 83 -2.19 0.13 -12.02
C HIS A 83 -1.29 0.31 -13.25
N GLU A 84 -1.06 -0.76 -14.01
CA GLU A 84 -0.26 -0.76 -15.24
C GLU A 84 1.11 -0.07 -15.14
N GLY A 85 1.78 -0.24 -13.98
CA GLY A 85 3.09 0.38 -13.72
C GLY A 85 3.04 1.81 -13.19
N LEU A 86 1.88 2.44 -13.13
CA LEU A 86 1.68 3.74 -12.49
C LEU A 86 1.31 3.57 -11.01
N HIS A 87 1.86 4.45 -10.16
CA HIS A 87 1.42 4.62 -8.78
C HIS A 87 0.45 5.79 -8.70
N ILE A 88 -0.78 5.49 -8.31
CA ILE A 88 -1.89 6.43 -8.24
C ILE A 88 -2.12 6.78 -6.77
N HIS A 89 -1.85 8.03 -6.41
CA HIS A 89 -1.98 8.52 -5.05
C HIS A 89 -3.33 9.22 -4.90
N ARG A 90 -4.27 8.64 -4.17
CA ARG A 90 -5.50 9.33 -3.75
C ARG A 90 -5.13 10.35 -2.70
N VAL A 91 -5.37 11.61 -2.97
CA VAL A 91 -5.00 12.71 -2.08
C VAL A 91 -6.16 13.62 -1.74
N ARG A 92 -6.01 14.34 -0.62
CA ARG A 92 -6.82 15.50 -0.25
C ARG A 92 -5.89 16.70 -0.07
N ALA A 93 -6.22 17.82 -0.70
CA ALA A 93 -5.51 19.05 -0.48
C ALA A 93 -5.87 19.63 0.89
N VAL A 94 -4.88 19.74 1.76
CA VAL A 94 -5.02 20.23 3.14
C VAL A 94 -4.79 21.73 3.21
N SER A 95 -3.88 22.25 2.40
CA SER A 95 -3.62 23.70 2.27
C SER A 95 -3.00 24.01 0.93
N GLY A 96 -3.26 25.22 0.43
CA GLY A 96 -2.64 25.78 -0.76
C GLY A 96 -3.16 25.16 -2.07
N THR A 97 -2.37 25.34 -3.13
CA THR A 97 -2.69 24.85 -4.48
C THR A 97 -1.45 24.21 -5.09
N LEU A 98 -1.58 23.00 -5.62
CA LEU A 98 -0.54 22.33 -6.37
C LEU A 98 -1.01 22.04 -7.80
N ALA A 99 -0.08 22.14 -8.76
CA ALA A 99 -0.34 22.01 -10.18
C ALA A 99 0.45 20.87 -10.82
N GLU A 100 0.03 20.45 -12.01
CA GLU A 100 0.83 19.60 -12.89
C GLU A 100 2.19 20.27 -13.18
N GLY A 101 3.27 19.50 -13.09
CA GLY A 101 4.65 20.00 -13.23
C GLY A 101 5.33 20.40 -11.93
N ASP A 102 4.58 20.55 -10.83
CA ASP A 102 5.17 20.90 -9.54
C ASP A 102 6.04 19.77 -9.00
N LYS A 103 7.19 20.15 -8.41
CA LYS A 103 8.00 19.24 -7.59
C LYS A 103 7.47 19.20 -6.18
N VAL A 104 7.36 17.99 -5.63
CA VAL A 104 6.89 17.74 -4.27
C VAL A 104 7.83 16.83 -3.53
N LYS A 105 7.97 17.05 -2.23
CA LYS A 105 8.57 16.11 -1.29
C LYS A 105 7.50 15.11 -0.88
N ALA A 106 7.77 13.82 -1.11
CA ALA A 106 6.91 12.71 -0.79
C ALA A 106 7.38 12.08 0.53
N GLU A 107 6.53 12.06 1.55
CA GLU A 107 6.82 11.54 2.89
C GLU A 107 5.81 10.44 3.25
N VAL A 108 6.29 9.21 3.38
CA VAL A 108 5.46 8.06 3.78
C VAL A 108 5.26 8.03 5.29
N ASP A 109 4.06 7.68 5.74
CA ASP A 109 3.81 7.33 7.14
C ASP A 109 4.58 6.05 7.52
N GLY A 110 5.76 6.25 8.08
CA GLY A 110 6.69 5.17 8.40
C GLY A 110 6.18 4.23 9.49
N VAL A 111 5.38 4.74 10.43
CA VAL A 111 4.78 3.91 11.49
C VAL A 111 3.77 2.95 10.89
N ARG A 112 2.84 3.48 10.11
CA ARG A 112 1.82 2.70 9.41
C ARG A 112 2.44 1.66 8.46
N ARG A 113 3.48 2.02 7.71
CA ARG A 113 4.21 1.07 6.85
C ARG A 113 4.84 -0.05 7.66
N LYS A 114 5.53 0.25 8.76
CA LYS A 114 6.16 -0.74 9.61
C LYS A 114 5.14 -1.77 10.13
N ASP A 115 4.00 -1.31 10.62
CA ASP A 115 2.93 -2.19 11.10
C ASP A 115 2.37 -3.06 9.97
N THR A 116 2.17 -2.48 8.77
CA THR A 116 1.71 -3.22 7.59
C THR A 116 2.71 -4.31 7.17
N VAL A 117 4.00 -4.01 7.17
CA VAL A 117 5.07 -4.98 6.85
C VAL A 117 5.13 -6.11 7.89
N LEU A 118 4.97 -5.81 9.17
CA LEU A 118 4.91 -6.81 10.24
C LEU A 118 3.72 -7.76 10.05
N HIS A 119 2.54 -7.23 9.75
CA HIS A 119 1.36 -8.04 9.46
C HIS A 119 1.51 -8.86 8.17
N HIS A 120 2.15 -8.32 7.14
CA HIS A 120 2.45 -9.06 5.91
C HIS A 120 3.36 -10.27 6.19
N SER A 121 4.42 -10.08 6.96
CA SER A 121 5.31 -11.17 7.41
C SER A 121 4.56 -12.20 8.25
N SER A 122 3.70 -11.73 9.17
CA SER A 122 2.85 -12.60 9.98
C SER A 122 1.87 -13.44 9.14
N ALA A 123 1.35 -12.89 8.04
CA ALA A 123 0.48 -13.64 7.12
C ALA A 123 1.22 -14.81 6.45
N HIS A 124 2.48 -14.65 6.08
CA HIS A 124 3.30 -15.74 5.54
C HIS A 124 3.58 -16.83 6.59
N VAL A 125 3.93 -16.42 7.82
CA VAL A 125 4.12 -17.36 8.95
C VAL A 125 2.83 -18.12 9.24
N PHE A 126 1.69 -17.42 9.27
CA PHE A 126 0.37 -18.04 9.45
C PHE A 126 0.06 -19.07 8.37
N HIS A 127 0.26 -18.71 7.09
CA HIS A 127 0.03 -19.63 5.98
C HIS A 127 0.90 -20.89 6.09
N ALA A 128 2.18 -20.75 6.43
CA ALA A 128 3.07 -21.88 6.65
C ALA A 128 2.60 -22.76 7.81
N ALA A 129 2.20 -22.18 8.94
CA ALA A 129 1.69 -22.90 10.10
C ALA A 129 0.39 -23.65 9.81
N VAL A 130 -0.55 -23.01 9.10
CA VAL A 130 -1.81 -23.65 8.66
C VAL A 130 -1.53 -24.85 7.76
N ARG A 131 -0.62 -24.72 6.79
CA ARG A 131 -0.23 -25.84 5.90
C ARG A 131 0.47 -26.98 6.64
N GLN A 132 1.24 -26.66 7.68
CA GLN A 132 1.87 -27.70 8.50
C GLN A 132 0.86 -28.49 9.34
N ILE A 133 -0.18 -27.86 9.84
CA ILE A 133 -1.20 -28.50 10.71
C ILE A 133 -2.30 -29.19 9.88
N PHE A 134 -2.74 -28.57 8.79
CA PHE A 134 -3.91 -29.03 8.01
C PHE A 134 -3.56 -29.74 6.68
N GLY A 135 -2.29 -29.66 6.25
CA GLY A 135 -1.83 -30.30 5.02
C GLY A 135 -1.50 -29.33 3.90
N LYS A 136 -0.80 -29.85 2.89
CA LYS A 136 -0.32 -29.02 1.75
C LYS A 136 -1.42 -28.61 0.79
N GLU A 137 -2.58 -29.25 0.84
CA GLU A 137 -3.78 -28.95 0.03
C GLU A 137 -4.49 -27.65 0.46
N VAL A 138 -4.10 -27.07 1.59
CA VAL A 138 -4.61 -25.76 2.00
C VAL A 138 -4.19 -24.70 0.99
N VAL A 139 -5.18 -24.08 0.36
CA VAL A 139 -4.99 -23.02 -0.64
C VAL A 139 -5.46 -21.70 -0.07
N GLN A 140 -4.63 -20.67 -0.25
CA GLN A 140 -5.03 -19.30 0.05
C GLN A 140 -6.11 -18.86 -0.94
N ALA A 141 -7.27 -18.46 -0.43
CA ALA A 141 -8.39 -17.94 -1.22
C ALA A 141 -8.37 -16.42 -1.31
N GLY A 142 -7.78 -15.74 -0.32
CA GLY A 142 -7.61 -14.30 -0.28
C GLY A 142 -6.77 -13.85 0.89
N SER A 143 -6.30 -12.61 0.84
CA SER A 143 -5.65 -11.95 1.98
C SER A 143 -5.85 -10.45 1.91
N GLN A 144 -5.89 -9.82 3.08
CA GLN A 144 -5.82 -8.37 3.22
C GLN A 144 -4.91 -8.05 4.39
N VAL A 145 -3.90 -7.22 4.14
CA VAL A 145 -2.90 -6.85 5.12
C VAL A 145 -2.87 -5.34 5.26
N GLY A 146 -3.14 -4.87 6.46
CA GLY A 146 -3.12 -3.45 6.81
C GLY A 146 -2.42 -3.21 8.15
N PRO A 147 -2.31 -1.94 8.58
CA PRO A 147 -1.58 -1.60 9.79
C PRO A 147 -2.28 -2.06 11.09
N ALA A 148 -3.60 -2.20 11.09
CA ALA A 148 -4.37 -2.59 12.27
C ALA A 148 -4.57 -4.11 12.40
N ALA A 149 -4.63 -4.81 11.27
CA ALA A 149 -4.91 -6.24 11.22
C ALA A 149 -4.55 -6.87 9.88
N MET A 150 -4.43 -8.19 9.87
CA MET A 150 -4.44 -8.98 8.66
C MET A 150 -5.69 -9.86 8.62
N ARG A 151 -6.21 -10.08 7.41
CA ARG A 151 -7.19 -11.11 7.11
C ARG A 151 -6.55 -12.12 6.18
N PHE A 152 -6.79 -13.41 6.46
CA PHE A 152 -6.30 -14.50 5.64
C PHE A 152 -7.44 -15.50 5.41
N ASP A 153 -7.86 -15.63 4.16
CA ASP A 153 -8.89 -16.56 3.75
C ASP A 153 -8.23 -17.81 3.14
N PHE A 154 -8.62 -18.99 3.62
CA PHE A 154 -8.09 -20.26 3.11
C PHE A 154 -9.17 -21.33 3.05
N THR A 155 -8.96 -22.31 2.18
CA THR A 155 -9.90 -23.43 1.99
C THR A 155 -9.48 -24.62 2.84
N LEU A 156 -10.44 -25.19 3.56
CA LEU A 156 -10.31 -26.47 4.26
C LEU A 156 -11.47 -27.40 3.89
N SER A 157 -11.22 -28.69 3.90
CA SER A 157 -12.26 -29.70 3.69
C SER A 157 -13.25 -29.80 4.85
N LYS A 158 -12.86 -29.34 6.04
CA LYS A 158 -13.67 -29.29 7.26
C LYS A 158 -13.39 -28.02 8.07
N GLN A 159 -14.34 -27.63 8.90
CA GLN A 159 -14.13 -26.50 9.82
C GLN A 159 -13.05 -26.85 10.86
N PRO A 160 -12.06 -25.97 11.10
CA PRO A 160 -11.02 -26.19 12.09
C PRO A 160 -11.59 -26.22 13.51
N THR A 161 -11.09 -27.10 14.34
CA THR A 161 -11.41 -27.15 15.76
C THR A 161 -10.61 -26.10 16.53
N ARG A 162 -11.09 -25.73 17.73
CA ARG A 162 -10.34 -24.83 18.62
C ARG A 162 -8.95 -25.35 18.98
N GLN A 163 -8.81 -26.67 19.13
CA GLN A 163 -7.52 -27.30 19.44
C GLN A 163 -6.55 -27.21 18.26
N GLU A 164 -7.03 -27.39 17.02
CA GLU A 164 -6.22 -27.21 15.81
C GLU A 164 -5.77 -25.76 15.64
N LEU A 165 -6.65 -24.79 15.88
CA LEU A 165 -6.28 -23.36 15.86
C LEU A 165 -5.25 -23.01 16.94
N ALA A 166 -5.38 -23.55 18.16
CA ALA A 166 -4.39 -23.36 19.23
C ALA A 166 -3.01 -23.94 18.86
N LYS A 167 -2.96 -25.04 18.11
CA LYS A 167 -1.69 -25.58 17.58
C LYS A 167 -1.05 -24.66 16.54
N VAL A 168 -1.85 -24.06 15.65
CA VAL A 168 -1.36 -23.06 14.68
C VAL A 168 -0.75 -21.87 15.42
N GLU A 169 -1.45 -21.33 16.43
CA GLU A 169 -0.97 -20.21 17.23
C GLU A 169 0.33 -20.56 17.97
N ALA A 170 0.42 -21.73 18.62
CA ALA A 170 1.61 -22.18 19.32
C ALA A 170 2.82 -22.29 18.37
N LEU A 171 2.61 -22.85 17.17
CA LEU A 171 3.64 -23.01 16.14
C LEU A 171 4.13 -21.65 15.63
N MET A 172 3.23 -20.73 15.37
CA MET A 172 3.60 -19.36 14.98
C MET A 172 4.45 -18.67 16.05
N ASN A 173 4.02 -18.75 17.29
CA ASN A 173 4.75 -18.15 18.43
C ASN A 173 6.14 -18.79 18.62
N GLU A 174 6.29 -20.08 18.40
CA GLU A 174 7.58 -20.76 18.40
C GLU A 174 8.51 -20.19 17.34
N TRP A 175 8.03 -20.10 16.08
CA TRP A 175 8.83 -19.61 14.96
C TRP A 175 9.23 -18.14 15.12
N VAL A 176 8.33 -17.28 15.58
CA VAL A 176 8.65 -15.87 15.83
C VAL A 176 9.75 -15.73 16.89
N ARG A 177 9.74 -16.55 17.95
CA ARG A 177 10.77 -16.53 19.01
C ARG A 177 12.13 -17.07 18.55
N THR A 178 12.16 -17.96 17.55
CA THR A 178 13.43 -18.53 17.04
C THR A 178 14.14 -17.62 16.07
N VAL A 179 13.46 -16.62 15.51
CA VAL A 179 14.01 -15.66 14.54
C VAL A 179 14.35 -14.30 15.18
N SER A 180 13.93 -14.09 16.42
CA SER A 180 14.26 -12.89 17.22
C SER A 180 15.53 -13.12 18.00
#